data_be93be75c701fcbbe47071c06a872f3e
#
_entry.id   be93be75c701fcbbe47071c06a872f3e
#
_cell.length_a   1.000
_cell.length_b   1.000
_cell.length_c   1.000
_cell.angle_alpha   90.00
_cell.angle_beta   90.00
_cell.angle_gamma   90.00
#
_symmetry.space_group_name_H-M   'P 1'
#
loop_
_entity.id
_entity.type
_entity.pdbx_description
1 polymer ?
#
loop_
_entity_poly.entity_id
_entity_poly.type
_entity_poly.pdbx_seq_one_letter_code
_entity_poly.pdbx_strand_id
1 'polypeptide(L)'
;RLRDKVGGDVPILVVDDIVPGRYDTVWPDVDRDGWFGNETPMRPGEETSGRDTDGDGLWDISAGLVYWVSDGVHGVPYGKTYSARHGYSDRVAGPGNLTLFMLESGSHGTLCASAVSAQGVIDDGRVLGMAPNATISSIGNHYSGGHALDAWRFIAEGYDGDPSTPDQPHIGSFSFGYSSVDDSGSDGYSLYLDWLTRVYNSNASYAVAIGNGGHGFGTTKVPGASHGVFSVGAFSSRSSDSWGQSAPWSNRGPNVVGRMDPDIVSVGWSAT
;
A
#
# COMPACT_ATOMS: atom_id res chain seq x y z
N ARG A 1 -0.16 7.52 13.24
CA ARG A 1 1.20 7.75 12.71
C ARG A 1 2.21 7.22 13.71
N LEU A 2 3.31 6.63 13.27
CA LEU A 2 4.39 6.21 14.17
C LEU A 2 4.84 7.38 15.08
N ARG A 3 5.04 8.54 14.49
CA ARG A 3 5.39 9.77 15.21
C ARG A 3 4.39 10.13 16.32
N ASP A 4 3.11 9.90 16.11
CA ASP A 4 2.07 10.20 17.12
C ASP A 4 2.08 9.16 18.25
N LYS A 5 2.53 7.94 17.97
CA LYS A 5 2.64 6.86 18.95
C LYS A 5 3.92 6.95 19.79
N VAL A 6 5.03 7.26 19.15
CA VAL A 6 6.34 7.35 19.82
C VAL A 6 6.73 8.77 20.21
N GLY A 7 5.92 9.77 19.86
CA GLY A 7 6.11 11.16 20.26
C GLY A 7 7.16 11.95 19.47
N GLY A 8 7.57 11.49 18.29
CA GLY A 8 8.51 12.20 17.42
C GLY A 8 9.22 11.29 16.40
N ASP A 9 10.36 11.75 15.92
CA ASP A 9 11.15 11.00 14.95
C ASP A 9 11.80 9.78 15.64
N VAL A 10 11.91 8.67 14.92
CA VAL A 10 12.57 7.45 15.38
C VAL A 10 14.04 7.51 14.95
N PRO A 11 14.99 7.54 15.91
CA PRO A 11 16.41 7.40 15.59
C PRO A 11 16.69 6.05 14.93
N ILE A 12 17.67 6.01 14.07
CA ILE A 12 18.14 4.78 13.44
C ILE A 12 19.66 4.68 13.54
N LEU A 13 20.15 3.51 13.89
CA LEU A 13 21.55 3.16 13.82
C LEU A 13 21.77 2.23 12.64
N VAL A 14 22.75 2.54 11.79
CA VAL A 14 23.11 1.74 10.62
C VAL A 14 24.52 1.25 10.79
N VAL A 15 24.73 -0.06 10.71
CA VAL A 15 26.01 -0.71 10.95
C VAL A 15 26.35 -1.75 9.87
N ASP A 16 27.60 -2.13 9.80
CA ASP A 16 28.18 -3.17 8.95
C ASP A 16 28.35 -4.48 9.75
N ASP A 17 27.26 -4.99 10.32
CA ASP A 17 27.25 -6.10 11.27
C ASP A 17 27.53 -7.46 10.60
N ILE A 18 27.05 -7.68 9.40
CA ILE A 18 27.17 -8.96 8.68
C ILE A 18 28.44 -9.00 7.83
N VAL A 19 28.70 -7.94 7.07
CA VAL A 19 29.83 -7.84 6.18
C VAL A 19 30.60 -6.55 6.47
N PRO A 20 31.84 -6.63 7.02
CA PRO A 20 32.62 -5.45 7.31
C PRO A 20 32.78 -4.52 6.11
N GLY A 21 32.51 -3.24 6.31
CA GLY A 21 32.55 -2.20 5.28
C GLY A 21 31.30 -2.11 4.41
N ARG A 22 30.29 -2.92 4.67
CA ARG A 22 28.99 -2.87 4.00
C ARG A 22 27.90 -2.62 5.02
N TYR A 23 27.25 -1.48 4.96
CA TYR A 23 26.10 -1.17 5.82
C TYR A 23 24.91 -2.07 5.47
N ASP A 24 24.64 -3.06 6.31
CA ASP A 24 23.67 -4.12 6.05
C ASP A 24 22.68 -4.36 7.18
N THR A 25 22.85 -3.72 8.32
CA THR A 25 21.96 -3.86 9.47
C THR A 25 21.46 -2.50 9.93
N VAL A 26 20.15 -2.42 10.19
CA VAL A 26 19.48 -1.21 10.63
C VAL A 26 18.78 -1.48 11.96
N TRP A 27 19.09 -0.67 12.96
CA TRP A 27 18.46 -0.71 14.28
C TRP A 27 17.59 0.53 14.46
N PRO A 28 16.27 0.44 14.43
CA PRO A 28 15.37 1.55 14.73
C PRO A 28 15.11 1.63 16.24
N ASP A 29 15.38 2.76 16.85
CA ASP A 29 15.04 3.06 18.25
C ASP A 29 13.55 3.38 18.34
N VAL A 30 12.72 2.36 18.39
CA VAL A 30 11.25 2.50 18.30
C VAL A 30 10.67 3.07 19.60
N ASP A 31 11.28 2.78 20.75
CA ASP A 31 10.85 3.30 22.04
C ASP A 31 11.51 4.64 22.42
N ARG A 32 12.52 5.05 21.63
CA ARG A 32 13.22 6.34 21.78
C ARG A 32 13.92 6.52 23.11
N ASP A 33 14.42 5.45 23.66
CA ASP A 33 15.21 5.51 24.90
C ASP A 33 16.69 5.83 24.66
N GLY A 34 17.12 5.83 23.39
CA GLY A 34 18.48 6.11 22.95
C GLY A 34 19.41 4.90 23.10
N TRP A 35 18.88 3.73 23.41
CA TRP A 35 19.65 2.50 23.55
C TRP A 35 19.20 1.43 22.57
N PHE A 36 20.01 1.17 21.55
CA PHE A 36 19.69 0.23 20.49
C PHE A 36 19.83 -1.26 20.87
N GLY A 37 20.32 -1.57 22.06
CA GLY A 37 20.55 -2.96 22.48
C GLY A 37 19.30 -3.74 22.87
N ASN A 38 18.16 -3.09 23.04
CA ASN A 38 16.83 -3.66 23.30
C ASN A 38 15.94 -3.70 22.07
N GLU A 39 16.41 -3.17 20.96
CA GLU A 39 15.66 -3.10 19.71
C GLU A 39 15.86 -4.35 18.84
N THR A 40 14.91 -4.61 17.95
CA THR A 40 15.03 -5.67 16.96
C THR A 40 15.73 -5.14 15.71
N PRO A 41 16.90 -5.69 15.33
CA PRO A 41 17.57 -5.27 14.11
C PRO A 41 16.83 -5.75 12.86
N MET A 42 16.90 -4.94 11.83
CA MET A 42 16.49 -5.30 10.48
C MET A 42 17.72 -5.72 9.69
N ARG A 43 17.63 -6.87 9.00
CA ARG A 43 18.71 -7.47 8.18
C ARG A 43 18.15 -7.93 6.84
N PRO A 44 19.00 -8.21 5.83
CA PRO A 44 18.54 -8.81 4.58
C PRO A 44 17.77 -10.12 4.81
N GLY A 45 16.50 -10.18 4.34
CA GLY A 45 15.59 -11.28 4.60
C GLY A 45 14.76 -11.17 5.90
N GLU A 46 15.09 -10.19 6.75
CA GLU A 46 14.37 -9.87 8.00
C GLU A 46 14.19 -8.34 8.11
N GLU A 47 13.55 -7.75 7.11
CA GLU A 47 13.47 -6.29 6.95
C GLU A 47 12.36 -5.65 7.79
N THR A 48 11.86 -6.34 8.80
CA THR A 48 10.80 -5.82 9.68
C THR A 48 11.32 -5.63 11.10
N SER A 49 10.91 -4.53 11.72
CA SER A 49 11.16 -4.26 13.13
C SER A 49 9.99 -3.48 13.73
N GLY A 50 9.85 -3.60 15.03
CA GLY A 50 8.79 -2.95 15.77
C GLY A 50 8.95 -3.13 17.26
N ARG A 51 7.95 -2.75 18.02
CA ARG A 51 7.88 -2.92 19.45
C ARG A 51 6.63 -3.71 19.80
N ASP A 52 6.81 -4.78 20.52
CA ASP A 52 5.79 -5.54 21.25
C ASP A 52 5.67 -4.92 22.64
N THR A 53 4.53 -4.32 22.95
CA THR A 53 4.30 -3.59 24.21
C THR A 53 3.58 -4.43 25.27
N ASP A 54 2.95 -5.52 24.89
CA ASP A 54 2.20 -6.39 25.79
C ASP A 54 2.78 -7.80 25.94
N GLY A 55 3.81 -8.13 25.14
CA GLY A 55 4.55 -9.39 25.27
C GLY A 55 3.88 -10.59 24.61
N ASP A 56 2.98 -10.36 23.65
CA ASP A 56 2.27 -11.43 22.94
C ASP A 56 3.05 -12.00 21.73
N GLY A 57 4.20 -11.41 21.39
CA GLY A 57 5.07 -11.80 20.29
C GLY A 57 4.72 -11.13 18.97
N LEU A 58 3.79 -10.20 18.93
CA LEU A 58 3.41 -9.42 17.77
C LEU A 58 3.79 -7.95 17.96
N TRP A 59 4.05 -7.26 16.84
CA TRP A 59 4.40 -5.84 16.90
C TRP A 59 3.16 -4.95 17.06
N ASP A 60 3.02 -4.27 18.20
CA ASP A 60 2.03 -3.21 18.39
C ASP A 60 2.38 -1.92 17.68
N ILE A 61 3.68 -1.65 17.56
CA ILE A 61 4.22 -0.45 16.93
C ILE A 61 5.28 -0.87 15.92
N SER A 62 5.05 -0.56 14.64
CA SER A 62 6.03 -0.79 13.57
C SER A 62 7.12 0.29 13.58
N ALA A 63 8.34 -0.07 13.22
CA ALA A 63 9.42 0.88 12.96
C ALA A 63 9.14 1.85 11.80
N GLY A 64 8.16 1.52 10.94
CA GLY A 64 7.70 2.39 9.86
C GLY A 64 8.68 2.57 8.70
N LEU A 65 9.67 1.70 8.59
CA LEU A 65 10.65 1.75 7.50
C LEU A 65 11.06 0.34 7.04
N VAL A 66 11.52 0.25 5.82
CA VAL A 66 12.27 -0.88 5.26
C VAL A 66 13.57 -0.36 4.63
N TYR A 67 14.50 -1.23 4.34
CA TYR A 67 15.75 -0.86 3.69
C TYR A 67 16.12 -1.83 2.56
N TRP A 68 17.05 -1.40 1.73
CA TRP A 68 17.63 -2.19 0.68
C TRP A 68 19.14 -1.85 0.57
N VAL A 69 19.98 -2.88 0.44
CA VAL A 69 21.42 -2.71 0.25
C VAL A 69 21.77 -3.01 -1.19
N SER A 70 22.34 -2.03 -1.90
CA SER A 70 22.70 -2.17 -3.31
C SER A 70 23.78 -3.22 -3.54
N ASP A 71 23.58 -4.05 -4.54
CA ASP A 71 24.60 -4.94 -5.10
C ASP A 71 25.46 -4.25 -6.17
N GLY A 72 25.10 -3.02 -6.56
CA GLY A 72 25.77 -2.24 -7.61
C GLY A 72 25.43 -2.65 -9.03
N VAL A 73 24.55 -3.62 -9.23
CA VAL A 73 24.14 -4.15 -10.53
C VAL A 73 22.66 -3.88 -10.77
N HIS A 74 21.82 -4.24 -9.81
CA HIS A 74 20.40 -4.05 -9.90
C HIS A 74 19.98 -2.69 -9.32
N GLY A 75 18.99 -2.08 -9.92
CA GLY A 75 18.33 -0.90 -9.35
C GLY A 75 17.67 -1.23 -8.01
N VAL A 76 17.31 -0.21 -7.26
CA VAL A 76 16.37 -0.34 -6.14
C VAL A 76 15.16 -1.08 -6.66
N PRO A 77 14.43 -1.86 -5.83
CA PRO A 77 13.25 -2.57 -6.28
C PRO A 77 12.41 -1.75 -7.27
N TYR A 78 12.11 -2.34 -8.43
CA TYR A 78 11.50 -1.68 -9.61
C TYR A 78 12.36 -0.64 -10.32
N GLY A 79 13.69 -0.76 -10.23
CA GLY A 79 14.63 0.07 -10.99
C GLY A 79 14.62 1.55 -10.60
N LYS A 80 14.06 1.91 -9.46
CA LYS A 80 13.90 3.31 -9.07
C LYS A 80 14.43 3.56 -7.67
N THR A 81 15.38 4.46 -7.58
CA THR A 81 15.90 4.97 -6.31
C THR A 81 14.96 6.08 -5.83
N TYR A 82 14.33 5.89 -4.69
CA TYR A 82 13.61 6.95 -4.03
C TYR A 82 14.59 7.84 -3.27
N SER A 83 14.75 9.07 -3.70
CA SER A 83 15.39 10.08 -2.87
C SER A 83 14.34 10.78 -2.04
N ALA A 84 14.51 10.78 -0.73
CA ALA A 84 13.56 11.33 0.24
C ALA A 84 13.20 12.81 0.04
N ARG A 85 13.78 13.49 -0.92
CA ARG A 85 13.56 14.91 -1.17
C ARG A 85 13.02 15.29 -2.54
N HIS A 86 13.33 14.62 -3.63
CA HIS A 86 13.07 15.21 -4.96
C HIS A 86 12.85 14.22 -6.11
N GLY A 87 12.28 13.07 -5.88
CA GLY A 87 11.89 12.22 -6.98
C GLY A 87 12.89 11.09 -7.27
N TYR A 88 12.51 10.31 -8.21
CA TYR A 88 13.11 9.04 -8.57
C TYR A 88 14.38 9.24 -9.38
N SER A 89 15.33 8.39 -9.13
CA SER A 89 16.52 8.26 -9.95
C SER A 89 16.60 6.81 -10.43
N ASP A 90 16.67 6.59 -11.73
CA ASP A 90 16.96 5.27 -12.34
C ASP A 90 18.42 4.84 -12.12
N ARG A 91 19.13 5.52 -11.23
CA ARG A 91 20.52 5.22 -10.97
C ARG A 91 20.62 4.01 -10.07
N VAL A 92 21.41 3.07 -10.51
CA VAL A 92 21.92 2.00 -9.66
C VAL A 92 22.79 2.64 -8.58
N ALA A 93 22.45 2.41 -7.31
CA ALA A 93 23.30 2.86 -6.21
C ALA A 93 24.61 2.06 -6.24
N GLY A 94 25.70 2.65 -5.77
CA GLY A 94 26.98 1.92 -5.67
C GLY A 94 26.86 0.70 -4.74
N PRO A 95 27.65 -0.36 -4.96
CA PRO A 95 27.59 -1.57 -4.13
C PRO A 95 27.78 -1.24 -2.65
N GLY A 96 26.96 -1.85 -1.79
CA GLY A 96 26.98 -1.61 -0.35
C GLY A 96 26.28 -0.33 0.11
N ASN A 97 25.75 0.51 -0.81
CA ASN A 97 24.96 1.66 -0.40
C ASN A 97 23.62 1.23 0.14
N LEU A 98 23.28 1.76 1.32
CA LEU A 98 22.00 1.57 1.97
C LEU A 98 20.99 2.60 1.47
N THR A 99 19.79 2.13 1.12
CA THR A 99 18.64 2.98 0.86
C THR A 99 17.53 2.67 1.87
N LEU A 100 17.09 3.69 2.57
CA LEU A 100 15.98 3.58 3.51
C LEU A 100 14.69 4.06 2.85
N PHE A 101 13.63 3.32 3.06
CA PHE A 101 12.29 3.65 2.58
C PHE A 101 11.38 3.93 3.78
N MET A 102 10.72 5.06 3.79
CA MET A 102 9.61 5.28 4.71
C MET A 102 8.35 4.66 4.12
N LEU A 103 7.72 3.78 4.88
CA LEU A 103 6.55 3.03 4.40
C LEU A 103 5.27 3.87 4.37
N GLU A 104 5.09 4.77 5.32
CA GLU A 104 3.81 5.46 5.48
C GLU A 104 4.00 6.90 6.00
N SER A 105 3.46 7.86 5.28
CA SER A 105 3.40 9.26 5.73
C SER A 105 2.03 9.65 6.32
N GLY A 106 1.05 8.76 6.29
CA GLY A 106 -0.31 8.95 6.78
C GLY A 106 -0.92 7.66 7.32
N SER A 107 -2.07 7.74 7.98
CA SER A 107 -2.76 6.60 8.57
C SER A 107 -3.67 5.84 7.60
N HIS A 108 -3.94 6.38 6.41
CA HIS A 108 -4.94 5.84 5.50
C HIS A 108 -4.52 4.47 4.92
N GLY A 109 -3.26 4.31 4.50
CA GLY A 109 -2.76 3.03 3.98
C GLY A 109 -2.81 1.94 5.04
N THR A 110 -2.38 2.24 6.27
CA THR A 110 -2.48 1.32 7.41
C THR A 110 -3.93 0.93 7.71
N LEU A 111 -4.86 1.89 7.65
CA LEU A 111 -6.29 1.61 7.84
C LEU A 111 -6.83 0.67 6.73
N CYS A 112 -6.47 0.91 5.48
CA CYS A 112 -6.86 0.04 4.37
C CYS A 112 -6.28 -1.36 4.51
N ALA A 113 -5.01 -1.49 4.88
CA ALA A 113 -4.36 -2.77 5.13
C ALA A 113 -5.01 -3.51 6.31
N SER A 114 -5.38 -2.80 7.37
CA SER A 114 -6.06 -3.41 8.52
C SER A 114 -7.46 -3.94 8.18
N ALA A 115 -8.19 -3.25 7.32
CA ALA A 115 -9.47 -3.76 6.81
C ALA A 115 -9.33 -5.08 6.03
N VAL A 116 -8.18 -5.31 5.41
CA VAL A 116 -7.87 -6.56 4.71
C VAL A 116 -7.39 -7.63 5.68
N SER A 117 -6.36 -7.38 6.50
CA SER A 117 -5.62 -8.44 7.18
C SER A 117 -5.29 -8.19 8.66
N ALA A 118 -6.03 -7.30 9.34
CA ALA A 118 -5.85 -7.17 10.78
C ALA A 118 -6.08 -8.51 11.48
N GLN A 119 -5.19 -8.86 12.41
CA GLN A 119 -5.15 -10.17 13.06
C GLN A 119 -5.81 -10.21 14.45
N GLY A 120 -6.47 -9.14 14.84
CA GLY A 120 -7.17 -9.10 16.13
C GLY A 120 -6.27 -8.80 17.33
N VAL A 121 -5.07 -8.29 17.12
CA VAL A 121 -4.12 -7.95 18.19
C VAL A 121 -4.63 -6.80 19.06
N ILE A 122 -5.40 -5.89 18.49
CA ILE A 122 -5.95 -4.73 19.19
C ILE A 122 -7.41 -4.98 19.57
N ASP A 123 -7.80 -4.43 20.74
CA ASP A 123 -9.19 -4.41 21.24
C ASP A 123 -9.79 -5.80 21.40
N ASP A 124 -9.04 -6.72 22.02
CA ASP A 124 -9.46 -8.09 22.36
C ASP A 124 -10.04 -8.88 21.16
N GLY A 125 -9.40 -8.77 20.02
CA GLY A 125 -9.80 -9.46 18.79
C GLY A 125 -10.96 -8.83 18.03
N ARG A 126 -11.44 -7.65 18.40
CA ARG A 126 -12.55 -6.97 17.70
C ARG A 126 -12.14 -6.37 16.37
N VAL A 127 -10.88 -5.99 16.23
CA VAL A 127 -10.33 -5.46 14.97
C VAL A 127 -9.75 -6.60 14.17
N LEU A 128 -10.59 -7.30 13.45
CA LEU A 128 -10.22 -8.42 12.58
C LEU A 128 -10.47 -8.03 11.11
N GLY A 129 -9.47 -8.22 10.25
CA GLY A 129 -9.60 -8.03 8.82
C GLY A 129 -10.44 -9.11 8.15
N MET A 130 -10.88 -8.85 6.93
CA MET A 130 -11.67 -9.81 6.15
C MET A 130 -10.86 -11.04 5.70
N ALA A 131 -9.54 -10.92 5.65
CA ALA A 131 -8.60 -11.99 5.30
C ALA A 131 -7.38 -11.94 6.24
N PRO A 132 -7.53 -12.28 7.53
CA PRO A 132 -6.48 -12.06 8.55
C PRO A 132 -5.18 -12.83 8.27
N ASN A 133 -5.24 -13.90 7.47
CA ASN A 133 -4.05 -14.67 7.07
C ASN A 133 -3.42 -14.20 5.75
N ALA A 134 -3.91 -13.11 5.16
CA ALA A 134 -3.33 -12.57 3.94
C ALA A 134 -2.02 -11.83 4.25
N THR A 135 -0.98 -12.11 3.49
CA THR A 135 0.26 -11.33 3.50
C THR A 135 0.03 -10.01 2.77
N ILE A 136 0.47 -8.90 3.37
CA ILE A 136 0.38 -7.57 2.78
C ILE A 136 1.72 -7.18 2.17
N SER A 137 1.70 -6.86 0.87
CA SER A 137 2.77 -6.13 0.20
C SER A 137 2.35 -4.68 0.06
N SER A 138 3.01 -3.78 0.79
CA SER A 138 2.66 -2.36 0.79
C SER A 138 3.44 -1.61 -0.28
N ILE A 139 2.71 -0.82 -1.09
CA ILE A 139 3.30 0.05 -2.09
C ILE A 139 3.01 1.49 -1.69
N GLY A 140 4.03 2.17 -1.18
CA GLY A 140 3.93 3.56 -0.76
C GLY A 140 4.14 4.56 -1.88
N ASN A 141 3.73 5.81 -1.64
CA ASN A 141 4.08 6.99 -2.43
C ASN A 141 3.77 6.94 -3.94
N HIS A 142 2.68 6.32 -4.30
CA HIS A 142 2.28 6.13 -5.71
C HIS A 142 1.55 7.34 -6.33
N TYR A 143 1.33 8.43 -5.57
CA TYR A 143 0.51 9.57 -6.04
C TYR A 143 1.21 10.53 -6.99
N SER A 144 2.52 10.54 -7.06
CA SER A 144 3.26 11.55 -7.82
C SER A 144 3.85 11.00 -9.12
N GLY A 145 3.51 11.67 -10.21
CA GLY A 145 4.24 11.66 -11.46
C GLY A 145 4.60 10.31 -12.09
N GLY A 146 3.66 9.52 -12.53
CA GLY A 146 3.92 8.27 -13.27
C GLY A 146 4.18 7.05 -12.41
N HIS A 147 4.41 7.22 -11.12
CA HIS A 147 4.71 6.11 -10.19
C HIS A 147 3.51 5.22 -9.91
N ALA A 148 2.30 5.75 -10.08
CA ALA A 148 1.10 4.93 -10.03
C ALA A 148 1.16 3.80 -11.06
N LEU A 149 1.60 4.09 -12.27
CA LEU A 149 1.70 3.08 -13.34
C LEU A 149 2.72 1.98 -12.99
N ASP A 150 3.84 2.35 -12.38
CA ASP A 150 4.83 1.39 -11.92
C ASP A 150 4.30 0.53 -10.76
N ALA A 151 3.58 1.14 -9.82
CA ALA A 151 2.94 0.43 -8.72
C ALA A 151 1.88 -0.58 -9.22
N TRP A 152 1.12 -0.20 -10.23
CA TRP A 152 0.12 -1.08 -10.84
C TRP A 152 0.77 -2.21 -11.63
N ARG A 153 1.84 -1.89 -12.33
CA ARG A 153 2.64 -2.86 -13.07
C ARG A 153 3.27 -3.91 -12.15
N PHE A 154 3.75 -3.50 -10.99
CA PHE A 154 4.28 -4.39 -9.97
C PHE A 154 3.30 -5.52 -9.60
N ILE A 155 2.02 -5.21 -9.45
CA ILE A 155 1.00 -6.22 -9.14
C ILE A 155 0.87 -7.24 -10.28
N ALA A 156 1.11 -6.83 -11.52
CA ALA A 156 1.05 -7.71 -12.68
C ALA A 156 2.35 -8.48 -12.95
N GLU A 157 3.51 -7.94 -12.54
CA GLU A 157 4.83 -8.51 -12.85
C GLU A 157 5.46 -9.26 -11.68
N GLY A 158 5.12 -8.89 -10.45
CA GLY A 158 5.82 -9.41 -9.28
C GLY A 158 7.07 -8.60 -8.92
N TYR A 159 7.80 -9.14 -7.97
CA TYR A 159 8.98 -8.49 -7.39
C TYR A 159 10.18 -8.46 -8.34
N ASP A 160 10.35 -9.50 -9.12
CA ASP A 160 11.46 -9.61 -10.08
C ASP A 160 11.18 -8.94 -11.43
N GLY A 161 9.93 -8.47 -11.65
CA GLY A 161 9.49 -7.80 -12.88
C GLY A 161 9.22 -8.76 -14.04
N ASP A 162 9.15 -10.07 -13.79
CA ASP A 162 8.81 -11.09 -14.78
C ASP A 162 7.42 -11.68 -14.50
N PRO A 163 6.40 -11.41 -15.33
CA PRO A 163 5.05 -11.90 -15.09
C PRO A 163 4.92 -13.43 -15.20
N SER A 164 5.96 -14.15 -15.59
CA SER A 164 5.97 -15.61 -15.68
C SER A 164 6.40 -16.31 -14.39
N THR A 165 6.97 -15.60 -13.44
CA THR A 165 7.36 -16.14 -12.14
C THR A 165 6.20 -16.04 -11.13
N PRO A 166 6.08 -16.94 -10.15
CA PRO A 166 4.95 -16.97 -9.22
C PRO A 166 5.14 -16.07 -7.98
N ASP A 167 5.69 -14.87 -8.16
CA ASP A 167 5.95 -13.91 -7.06
C ASP A 167 5.02 -12.68 -7.06
N GLN A 168 4.03 -12.66 -7.99
CA GLN A 168 3.08 -11.57 -8.06
C GLN A 168 2.15 -11.54 -6.85
N PRO A 169 1.77 -10.35 -6.36
CA PRO A 169 0.61 -10.20 -5.50
C PRO A 169 -0.66 -10.74 -6.17
N HIS A 170 -1.47 -11.50 -5.45
CA HIS A 170 -2.70 -12.06 -6.01
C HIS A 170 -3.75 -10.99 -6.32
N ILE A 171 -3.79 -9.93 -5.51
CA ILE A 171 -4.80 -8.87 -5.62
C ILE A 171 -4.16 -7.52 -5.31
N GLY A 172 -4.37 -6.54 -6.17
CA GLY A 172 -4.12 -5.13 -5.89
C GLY A 172 -5.34 -4.47 -5.25
N SER A 173 -5.16 -3.80 -4.11
CA SER A 173 -6.22 -3.05 -3.43
C SER A 173 -5.94 -1.55 -3.51
N PHE A 174 -6.80 -0.79 -4.19
CA PHE A 174 -6.63 0.62 -4.47
C PHE A 174 -7.71 1.46 -3.79
N SER A 175 -7.35 2.10 -2.68
CA SER A 175 -8.24 3.00 -1.95
C SER A 175 -7.95 4.46 -2.27
N PHE A 176 -7.84 4.79 -3.54
CA PHE A 176 -7.59 6.15 -4.04
C PHE A 176 -8.25 6.37 -5.41
N GLY A 177 -8.28 7.63 -5.85
CA GLY A 177 -8.77 8.00 -7.18
C GLY A 177 -8.35 9.41 -7.57
N TYR A 178 -8.36 9.66 -8.87
CA TYR A 178 -8.02 10.96 -9.47
C TYR A 178 -9.29 11.70 -9.85
N SER A 179 -9.50 12.89 -9.27
CA SER A 179 -10.69 13.70 -9.52
C SER A 179 -10.59 14.60 -10.76
N SER A 180 -9.39 14.80 -11.27
CA SER A 180 -9.09 15.72 -12.38
C SER A 180 -9.00 15.03 -13.75
N VAL A 181 -9.27 13.73 -13.80
CA VAL A 181 -9.19 12.92 -15.01
C VAL A 181 -10.59 12.55 -15.48
N ASP A 182 -10.77 12.43 -16.79
CA ASP A 182 -12.00 11.97 -17.41
C ASP A 182 -12.38 10.57 -16.85
N ASP A 183 -13.60 10.44 -16.39
CA ASP A 183 -14.14 9.23 -15.76
C ASP A 183 -14.83 8.28 -16.75
N SER A 184 -14.58 8.46 -18.05
CA SER A 184 -15.16 7.60 -19.10
C SER A 184 -14.66 6.16 -19.08
N GLY A 185 -13.53 5.89 -18.40
CA GLY A 185 -12.80 4.63 -18.52
C GLY A 185 -11.98 4.53 -19.81
N SER A 186 -11.89 5.64 -20.57
CA SER A 186 -11.08 5.74 -21.80
C SER A 186 -9.86 6.64 -21.63
N ASP A 187 -9.61 7.11 -20.44
CA ASP A 187 -8.40 7.84 -20.09
C ASP A 187 -7.16 6.92 -20.04
N GLY A 188 -5.97 7.52 -20.05
CA GLY A 188 -4.72 6.76 -20.10
C GLY A 188 -4.50 5.82 -18.93
N TYR A 189 -4.97 6.15 -17.73
CA TYR A 189 -4.87 5.29 -16.54
C TYR A 189 -5.79 4.09 -16.64
N SER A 190 -7.03 4.31 -17.01
CA SER A 190 -8.01 3.24 -17.19
C SER A 190 -7.60 2.28 -18.30
N LEU A 191 -7.16 2.79 -19.44
CA LEU A 191 -6.67 1.97 -20.54
C LEU A 191 -5.41 1.17 -20.16
N TYR A 192 -4.53 1.73 -19.34
CA TYR A 192 -3.36 1.03 -18.86
C TYR A 192 -3.72 -0.15 -17.93
N LEU A 193 -4.65 0.03 -17.01
CA LEU A 193 -5.16 -1.07 -16.18
C LEU A 193 -5.89 -2.13 -17.00
N ASP A 194 -6.68 -1.72 -17.97
CA ASP A 194 -7.33 -2.65 -18.90
C ASP A 194 -6.31 -3.47 -19.69
N TRP A 195 -5.22 -2.85 -20.11
CA TRP A 195 -4.12 -3.56 -20.76
C TRP A 195 -3.42 -4.52 -19.81
N LEU A 196 -3.10 -4.09 -18.58
CA LEU A 196 -2.46 -4.94 -17.57
C LEU A 196 -3.28 -6.21 -17.29
N THR A 197 -4.60 -6.07 -17.14
CA THR A 197 -5.48 -7.17 -16.74
C THR A 197 -5.92 -8.07 -17.90
N ARG A 198 -5.99 -7.54 -19.12
CA ARG A 198 -6.56 -8.27 -20.25
C ARG A 198 -5.53 -8.77 -21.26
N VAL A 199 -4.38 -8.11 -21.31
CA VAL A 199 -3.36 -8.38 -22.33
C VAL A 199 -2.05 -8.82 -21.69
N TYR A 200 -1.60 -8.09 -20.66
CA TYR A 200 -0.28 -8.30 -20.11
C TYR A 200 -0.23 -9.48 -19.12
N ASN A 201 -1.07 -9.48 -18.11
CA ASN A 201 -1.23 -10.59 -17.18
C ASN A 201 -2.70 -10.73 -16.74
N SER A 202 -3.41 -11.67 -17.36
CA SER A 202 -4.82 -11.93 -17.07
C SER A 202 -5.08 -12.51 -15.67
N ASN A 203 -4.05 -12.91 -14.94
CA ASN A 203 -4.16 -13.36 -13.56
C ASN A 203 -4.11 -12.19 -12.55
N ALA A 204 -3.66 -11.01 -12.98
CA ALA A 204 -3.65 -9.83 -12.14
C ALA A 204 -5.09 -9.35 -11.87
N SER A 205 -5.43 -9.17 -10.61
CA SER A 205 -6.76 -8.72 -10.17
C SER A 205 -6.63 -7.44 -9.36
N TYR A 206 -7.53 -6.49 -9.60
CA TYR A 206 -7.52 -5.19 -8.92
C TYR A 206 -8.89 -4.87 -8.34
N ALA A 207 -8.95 -4.62 -7.04
CA ALA A 207 -10.11 -4.07 -6.36
C ALA A 207 -9.89 -2.56 -6.15
N VAL A 208 -10.73 -1.74 -6.74
CA VAL A 208 -10.51 -0.29 -6.83
C VAL A 208 -11.73 0.46 -6.29
N ALA A 209 -11.48 1.39 -5.36
CA ALA A 209 -12.54 2.26 -4.86
C ALA A 209 -13.11 3.14 -5.97
N ILE A 210 -14.46 3.18 -6.06
CA ILE A 210 -15.15 3.99 -7.08
C ILE A 210 -15.08 5.50 -6.79
N GLY A 211 -14.72 5.89 -5.57
CA GLY A 211 -14.55 7.26 -5.13
C GLY A 211 -15.62 7.75 -4.15
N ASN A 212 -15.36 8.93 -3.58
CA ASN A 212 -16.13 9.55 -2.49
C ASN A 212 -16.75 10.92 -2.88
N GLY A 213 -17.08 11.11 -4.14
CA GLY A 213 -17.58 12.39 -4.69
C GLY A 213 -19.08 12.61 -4.58
N GLY A 214 -19.81 11.67 -3.99
CA GLY A 214 -21.24 11.80 -3.73
C GLY A 214 -22.13 10.91 -4.57
N HIS A 215 -23.44 11.09 -4.37
CA HIS A 215 -24.46 10.14 -4.77
C HIS A 215 -25.14 10.45 -6.14
N GLY A 216 -24.59 11.37 -6.92
CA GLY A 216 -25.09 11.66 -8.26
C GLY A 216 -24.72 10.58 -9.28
N PHE A 217 -25.43 10.51 -10.38
CA PHE A 217 -25.01 9.73 -11.54
C PHE A 217 -23.75 10.33 -12.18
N GLY A 218 -22.93 9.49 -12.81
CA GLY A 218 -21.72 9.96 -13.49
C GLY A 218 -20.67 10.51 -12.51
N THR A 219 -20.58 9.97 -11.32
CA THR A 219 -19.60 10.42 -10.32
C THR A 219 -18.41 9.48 -10.15
N THR A 220 -18.33 8.41 -10.96
CA THR A 220 -17.22 7.46 -10.98
C THR A 220 -15.88 8.17 -11.06
N LYS A 221 -14.83 7.56 -10.54
CA LYS A 221 -13.47 8.12 -10.53
C LYS A 221 -12.46 7.15 -11.12
N VAL A 222 -11.47 7.71 -11.76
CA VAL A 222 -10.30 6.97 -12.25
C VAL A 222 -9.40 6.61 -11.05
N PRO A 223 -8.89 5.37 -10.92
CA PRO A 223 -8.98 4.28 -11.90
C PRO A 223 -10.17 3.31 -11.71
N GLY A 224 -11.09 3.58 -10.80
CA GLY A 224 -12.28 2.73 -10.58
C GLY A 224 -13.21 2.64 -11.79
N ALA A 225 -13.13 3.58 -12.74
CA ALA A 225 -13.86 3.54 -14.00
C ALA A 225 -13.28 2.59 -15.06
N SER A 226 -12.14 1.94 -14.80
CA SER A 226 -11.52 0.96 -15.73
C SER A 226 -12.39 -0.28 -15.90
N HIS A 227 -12.39 -0.87 -17.10
CA HIS A 227 -13.18 -2.06 -17.39
C HIS A 227 -12.55 -3.37 -16.90
N GLY A 228 -11.25 -3.38 -16.63
CA GLY A 228 -10.48 -4.54 -16.20
C GLY A 228 -10.34 -4.70 -14.69
N VAL A 229 -11.04 -3.90 -13.90
CA VAL A 229 -10.95 -3.92 -12.44
C VAL A 229 -12.29 -4.25 -11.80
N PHE A 230 -12.29 -4.65 -10.55
CA PHE A 230 -13.47 -4.68 -9.70
C PHE A 230 -13.66 -3.30 -9.06
N SER A 231 -14.59 -2.53 -9.56
CA SER A 231 -14.94 -1.24 -8.95
C SER A 231 -15.81 -1.46 -7.71
N VAL A 232 -15.39 -0.88 -6.58
CA VAL A 232 -16.00 -1.12 -5.27
C VAL A 232 -16.63 0.16 -4.75
N GLY A 233 -17.93 0.13 -4.56
CA GLY A 233 -18.70 1.17 -3.89
C GLY A 233 -18.89 0.88 -2.40
N ALA A 234 -19.54 1.81 -1.71
CA ALA A 234 -19.77 1.71 -0.29
C ALA A 234 -21.25 1.70 0.06
N PHE A 235 -21.61 0.88 1.05
CA PHE A 235 -22.91 0.96 1.71
C PHE A 235 -22.76 1.26 3.20
N SER A 236 -23.83 1.76 3.80
CA SER A 236 -23.88 2.11 5.22
C SER A 236 -23.94 0.87 6.10
N SER A 237 -23.19 0.89 7.19
CA SER A 237 -23.12 -0.21 8.12
C SER A 237 -24.33 -0.25 9.08
N ARG A 238 -24.37 -1.32 9.86
CA ARG A 238 -25.44 -1.68 10.80
C ARG A 238 -25.81 -0.59 11.83
N SER A 239 -24.90 0.33 12.15
CA SER A 239 -25.10 1.36 13.18
C SER A 239 -25.75 2.65 12.65
N SER A 240 -26.06 2.73 11.35
CA SER A 240 -26.75 3.88 10.78
C SER A 240 -28.22 3.54 10.50
N ASP A 241 -29.10 4.55 10.57
CA ASP A 241 -30.50 4.43 10.20
C ASP A 241 -30.72 4.01 8.72
N SER A 242 -29.64 4.07 7.92
CA SER A 242 -29.60 3.70 6.52
C SER A 242 -28.87 2.39 6.25
N TRP A 243 -28.93 1.44 7.16
CA TRP A 243 -28.33 0.12 7.01
C TRP A 243 -28.66 -0.54 5.66
N GLY A 244 -27.62 -1.00 5.00
CA GLY A 244 -27.74 -1.66 3.68
C GLY A 244 -28.03 -0.73 2.52
N GLN A 245 -28.18 0.58 2.74
CA GLN A 245 -28.30 1.54 1.66
C GLN A 245 -26.92 2.02 1.20
N SER A 246 -26.82 2.43 -0.04
CA SER A 246 -25.61 3.04 -0.58
C SER A 246 -25.20 4.23 0.27
N ALA A 247 -23.94 4.28 0.67
CA ALA A 247 -23.41 5.41 1.43
C ALA A 247 -23.57 6.72 0.63
N PRO A 248 -23.99 7.83 1.26
CA PRO A 248 -24.31 9.05 0.54
C PRO A 248 -23.11 9.68 -0.18
N TRP A 249 -21.91 9.35 0.23
CA TRP A 249 -20.68 9.82 -0.41
C TRP A 249 -20.11 8.84 -1.45
N SER A 250 -20.62 7.59 -1.54
CA SER A 250 -20.14 6.64 -2.53
C SER A 250 -20.50 7.08 -3.95
N ASN A 251 -19.52 7.12 -4.82
CA ASN A 251 -19.73 7.39 -6.23
C ASN A 251 -20.53 6.27 -6.91
N ARG A 252 -21.13 6.59 -8.04
CA ARG A 252 -21.91 5.64 -8.84
C ARG A 252 -21.99 6.05 -10.30
N GLY A 253 -22.13 5.03 -11.14
CA GLY A 253 -22.47 5.18 -12.54
C GLY A 253 -23.95 5.47 -12.81
N PRO A 254 -24.35 5.44 -14.07
CA PRO A 254 -23.45 5.14 -15.19
C PRO A 254 -22.40 6.24 -15.36
N ASN A 255 -21.22 5.88 -15.84
CA ASN A 255 -20.23 6.87 -16.24
C ASN A 255 -20.67 7.60 -17.54
N VAL A 256 -19.88 8.54 -18.04
CA VAL A 256 -20.24 9.37 -19.21
C VAL A 256 -20.44 8.56 -20.50
N VAL A 257 -19.97 7.33 -20.58
CA VAL A 257 -20.17 6.43 -21.72
C VAL A 257 -21.24 5.34 -21.44
N GLY A 258 -21.92 5.42 -20.31
CA GLY A 258 -23.06 4.56 -19.97
C GLY A 258 -22.68 3.26 -19.25
N ARG A 259 -21.43 3.07 -18.82
CA ARG A 259 -21.06 1.90 -18.02
C ARG A 259 -21.65 2.00 -16.61
N MET A 260 -22.22 0.89 -16.17
CA MET A 260 -22.77 0.77 -14.82
C MET A 260 -21.65 0.41 -13.82
N ASP A 261 -21.47 1.26 -12.84
CA ASP A 261 -20.50 1.12 -11.74
C ASP A 261 -21.17 1.50 -10.41
N PRO A 262 -20.69 0.99 -9.27
CA PRO A 262 -19.65 -0.01 -9.10
C PRO A 262 -20.10 -1.43 -9.46
N ASP A 263 -19.13 -2.35 -9.66
CA ASP A 263 -19.41 -3.77 -9.87
C ASP A 263 -19.95 -4.44 -8.61
N ILE A 264 -19.40 -4.04 -7.46
CA ILE A 264 -19.80 -4.53 -6.13
C ILE A 264 -19.85 -3.39 -5.12
N VAL A 265 -20.50 -3.63 -4.00
CA VAL A 265 -20.48 -2.72 -2.85
C VAL A 265 -20.07 -3.47 -1.58
N SER A 266 -19.36 -2.78 -0.71
CA SER A 266 -18.91 -3.30 0.58
C SER A 266 -19.21 -2.30 1.70
N VAL A 267 -19.05 -2.73 2.95
CA VAL A 267 -19.22 -1.83 4.10
C VAL A 267 -18.19 -0.72 4.01
N GLY A 268 -18.65 0.51 3.84
CA GLY A 268 -17.79 1.68 3.71
C GLY A 268 -17.85 2.63 4.89
N TRP A 269 -18.77 2.41 5.79
CA TRP A 269 -18.93 3.20 7.00
C TRP A 269 -19.40 2.30 8.13
N SER A 270 -18.52 2.07 9.08
CA SER A 270 -18.86 1.53 10.38
C SER A 270 -18.82 2.67 11.38
N ALA A 271 -19.83 2.82 12.21
CA ALA A 271 -19.68 3.62 13.42
C ALA A 271 -18.71 2.85 14.34
N THR A 272 -17.64 3.48 14.66
CA THR A 272 -16.72 3.04 15.71
C THR A 272 -17.23 3.52 17.05
#